data_eb0abc704e51f4a1be6131b9ea0813d0
#
_entry.id   eb0abc704e51f4a1be6131b9ea0813d0
#
_cell.length_a   1.000
_cell.length_b   1.000
_cell.length_c   1.000
_cell.angle_alpha   90.00
_cell.angle_beta   90.00
_cell.angle_gamma   90.00
#
_symmetry.space_group_name_H-M   'P 1'
#
loop_
_entity.id
_entity.type
_entity.pdbx_description
1 polymer ?
#
loop_
_entity_poly.entity_id
_entity_poly.type
_entity_poly.pdbx_seq_one_letter_code
_entity_poly.pdbx_strand_id
1 'polypeptide(L)'
;MRIFLETGRLALLPATAADAPDLLALDNDPAVMRYINGGRPTSAEDIRDRTLPRLLHDHPCTGTRGYWIARKKDTGEFLGWFELRPLDDRDPAAAELGYRLVRAAWGRGYATEGARALIDKAFTDLGVRRVTANTMAVNTGSRRVMEKAGLSLLRAYTEDWPEPIEGSEHGEVEYGLTREAWQHRR
;
A
#
# COMPACT_ATOMS: atom_id res chain seq x y z
N MET A 1 14.36 16.80 1.94
CA MET A 1 13.24 15.97 2.46
C MET A 1 13.83 14.69 3.04
N ARG A 2 13.45 14.31 4.25
CA ARG A 2 14.04 13.10 4.89
C ARG A 2 13.39 11.84 4.30
N ILE A 3 14.21 10.93 3.79
CA ILE A 3 13.76 9.62 3.31
C ILE A 3 13.30 8.79 4.52
N PHE A 4 12.12 8.20 4.44
CA PHE A 4 11.59 7.33 5.48
C PHE A 4 12.22 5.95 5.44
N LEU A 5 12.37 5.39 4.24
CA LEU A 5 12.89 4.05 4.01
C LEU A 5 13.57 3.97 2.65
N GLU A 6 14.71 3.30 2.59
CA GLU A 6 15.39 2.97 1.34
C GLU A 6 15.55 1.46 1.18
N THR A 7 15.49 1.02 -0.06
CA THR A 7 15.82 -0.34 -0.47
C THR A 7 16.95 -0.33 -1.50
N GLY A 8 17.21 -1.43 -2.16
CA GLY A 8 18.18 -1.47 -3.27
C GLY A 8 17.81 -0.54 -4.42
N ARG A 9 16.51 -0.41 -4.73
CA ARG A 9 16.03 0.33 -5.91
C ARG A 9 15.01 1.44 -5.61
N LEU A 10 14.44 1.47 -4.40
CA LEU A 10 13.37 2.38 -4.01
C LEU A 10 13.82 3.36 -2.92
N ALA A 11 13.30 4.58 -2.99
CA ALA A 11 13.23 5.52 -1.89
C ALA A 11 11.75 5.79 -1.57
N LEU A 12 11.36 5.61 -0.32
CA LEU A 12 10.03 5.94 0.20
C LEU A 12 10.11 7.28 0.96
N LEU A 13 9.36 8.25 0.48
CA LEU A 13 9.38 9.63 0.99
C LEU A 13 7.99 10.04 1.49
N PRO A 14 7.91 10.90 2.50
CA PRO A 14 6.65 11.51 2.87
C PRO A 14 6.00 12.21 1.66
N ALA A 15 4.69 12.01 1.48
CA ALA A 15 3.94 12.70 0.44
C ALA A 15 3.92 14.22 0.68
N THR A 16 3.80 14.98 -0.39
CA THR A 16 3.62 16.44 -0.37
C THR A 16 2.53 16.86 -1.34
N ALA A 17 2.09 18.11 -1.26
CA ALA A 17 1.14 18.65 -2.22
C ALA A 17 1.70 18.66 -3.67
N ALA A 18 3.02 18.70 -3.82
CA ALA A 18 3.69 18.66 -5.13
C ALA A 18 3.53 17.30 -5.84
N ASP A 19 3.16 16.25 -5.13
CA ASP A 19 2.93 14.91 -5.71
C ASP A 19 1.52 14.77 -6.33
N ALA A 20 0.65 15.79 -6.21
CA ALA A 20 -0.72 15.74 -6.72
C ALA A 20 -0.82 15.40 -8.22
N PRO A 21 0.01 15.94 -9.14
CA PRO A 21 -0.04 15.57 -10.55
C PRO A 21 0.30 14.11 -10.80
N ASP A 22 1.30 13.56 -10.11
CA ASP A 22 1.70 12.16 -10.21
C ASP A 22 0.60 11.23 -9.68
N LEU A 23 -0.03 11.60 -8.54
CA LEU A 23 -1.16 10.86 -7.96
C LEU A 23 -2.39 10.89 -8.87
N LEU A 24 -2.67 12.04 -9.50
CA LEU A 24 -3.77 12.16 -10.47
C LEU A 24 -3.54 11.26 -11.68
N ALA A 25 -2.34 11.25 -12.23
CA ALA A 25 -1.99 10.37 -13.35
C ALA A 25 -2.11 8.90 -12.98
N LEU A 26 -1.65 8.50 -11.78
CA LEU A 26 -1.76 7.14 -11.26
C LEU A 26 -3.22 6.69 -11.14
N ASP A 27 -4.07 7.52 -10.54
CA ASP A 27 -5.48 7.22 -10.28
C ASP A 27 -6.37 7.39 -11.53
N ASN A 28 -5.81 7.86 -12.65
CA ASN A 28 -6.46 7.91 -13.96
C ASN A 28 -5.96 6.83 -14.95
N ASP A 29 -5.07 5.92 -14.53
CA ASP A 29 -4.81 4.70 -15.31
C ASP A 29 -5.91 3.65 -15.00
N PRO A 30 -6.80 3.32 -15.97
CA PRO A 30 -7.90 2.38 -15.71
C PRO A 30 -7.42 0.99 -15.29
N ALA A 31 -6.24 0.56 -15.74
CA ALA A 31 -5.67 -0.73 -15.36
C ALA A 31 -5.24 -0.74 -13.89
N VAL A 32 -4.68 0.37 -13.39
CA VAL A 32 -4.31 0.55 -11.98
C VAL A 32 -5.55 0.56 -11.11
N MET A 33 -6.59 1.25 -11.53
CA MET A 33 -7.82 1.46 -10.77
C MET A 33 -8.87 0.35 -10.94
N ARG A 34 -8.63 -0.65 -11.79
CA ARG A 34 -9.56 -1.73 -12.12
C ARG A 34 -10.21 -2.36 -10.89
N TYR A 35 -9.40 -2.73 -9.90
CA TYR A 35 -9.85 -3.41 -8.68
C TYR A 35 -10.07 -2.46 -7.49
N ILE A 36 -10.14 -1.15 -7.75
CA ILE A 36 -10.33 -0.11 -6.72
C ILE A 36 -11.66 0.60 -6.93
N ASN A 37 -11.90 1.11 -8.13
CA ASN A 37 -13.12 1.81 -8.49
C ASN A 37 -13.68 1.41 -9.87
N GLY A 38 -13.23 0.26 -10.42
CA GLY A 38 -13.63 -0.19 -11.75
C GLY A 38 -12.96 0.57 -12.90
N GLY A 39 -11.85 1.26 -12.66
CA GLY A 39 -11.13 2.05 -13.66
C GLY A 39 -11.77 3.40 -13.98
N ARG A 40 -12.69 3.89 -13.14
CA ARG A 40 -13.35 5.20 -13.33
C ARG A 40 -12.34 6.34 -13.13
N PRO A 41 -12.46 7.43 -13.90
CA PRO A 41 -11.61 8.61 -13.75
C PRO A 41 -11.71 9.22 -12.34
N THR A 42 -10.60 9.72 -11.83
CA THR A 42 -10.49 10.48 -10.59
C THR A 42 -10.26 11.96 -10.94
N SER A 43 -10.97 12.86 -10.29
CA SER A 43 -10.83 14.31 -10.51
C SER A 43 -9.63 14.88 -9.73
N ALA A 44 -9.12 16.03 -10.18
CA ALA A 44 -8.11 16.77 -9.42
C ALA A 44 -8.64 17.21 -8.04
N GLU A 45 -9.94 17.43 -7.93
CA GLU A 45 -10.63 17.75 -6.69
C GLU A 45 -10.59 16.56 -5.71
N ASP A 46 -10.86 15.34 -6.18
CA ASP A 46 -10.74 14.14 -5.35
C ASP A 46 -9.31 13.92 -4.85
N ILE A 47 -8.30 14.21 -5.68
CA ILE A 47 -6.90 14.14 -5.23
C ILE A 47 -6.65 15.15 -4.12
N ARG A 48 -7.09 16.42 -4.29
CA ARG A 48 -6.88 17.49 -3.34
C ARG A 48 -7.63 17.27 -2.02
N ASP A 49 -8.89 16.84 -2.10
CA ASP A 49 -9.81 16.87 -0.96
C ASP A 49 -9.93 15.52 -0.23
N ARG A 50 -9.47 14.42 -0.86
CA ARG A 50 -9.53 13.07 -0.30
C ARG A 50 -8.18 12.36 -0.25
N THR A 51 -7.47 12.28 -1.40
CA THR A 51 -6.24 11.50 -1.48
C THR A 51 -5.11 12.17 -0.70
N LEU A 52 -4.80 13.43 -0.97
CA LEU A 52 -3.72 14.15 -0.28
C LEU A 52 -3.93 14.23 1.23
N PRO A 53 -5.09 14.60 1.78
CA PRO A 53 -5.30 14.61 3.24
C PRO A 53 -5.01 13.26 3.89
N ARG A 54 -5.41 12.16 3.24
CA ARG A 54 -5.12 10.80 3.73
C ARG A 54 -3.61 10.51 3.73
N LEU A 55 -2.90 10.86 2.67
CA LEU A 55 -1.45 10.61 2.55
C LEU A 55 -0.63 11.53 3.48
N LEU A 56 -1.18 12.67 3.85
CA LEU A 56 -0.53 13.65 4.72
C LEU A 56 -0.83 13.46 6.22
N HIS A 57 -1.75 12.56 6.55
CA HIS A 57 -2.13 12.30 7.93
C HIS A 57 -0.99 11.67 8.72
N ASP A 58 -0.67 12.24 9.88
CA ASP A 58 0.29 11.71 10.84
C ASP A 58 -0.44 10.85 11.88
N HIS A 59 0.05 9.63 12.10
CA HIS A 59 -0.50 8.69 13.09
C HIS A 59 0.24 8.83 14.42
N PRO A 60 -0.43 9.34 15.50
CA PRO A 60 0.24 9.61 16.78
C PRO A 60 0.92 8.39 17.38
N CYS A 61 0.32 7.21 17.27
CA CYS A 61 0.85 5.98 17.88
C CYS A 61 2.16 5.48 17.27
N THR A 62 2.45 5.82 16.02
CA THR A 62 3.70 5.46 15.32
C THR A 62 4.65 6.63 15.17
N GLY A 63 4.17 7.86 15.37
CA GLY A 63 4.92 9.09 15.11
C GLY A 63 5.29 9.28 13.62
N THR A 64 4.58 8.59 12.72
CA THR A 64 4.84 8.60 11.27
C THR A 64 3.56 8.74 10.47
N ARG A 65 3.72 9.08 9.19
CA ARG A 65 2.63 8.98 8.22
C ARG A 65 2.37 7.51 7.90
N GLY A 66 1.14 7.19 7.53
CA GLY A 66 0.80 5.85 7.09
C GLY A 66 1.09 5.60 5.61
N TYR A 67 1.51 6.62 4.86
CA TYR A 67 1.70 6.57 3.40
C TYR A 67 2.99 7.22 2.96
N TRP A 68 3.66 6.64 1.95
CA TRP A 68 4.90 7.17 1.37
C TRP A 68 4.89 7.07 -0.14
N ILE A 69 5.35 8.14 -0.78
CA ILE A 69 5.62 8.16 -2.21
C ILE A 69 6.83 7.29 -2.50
N ALA A 70 6.68 6.37 -3.44
CA ALA A 70 7.76 5.54 -3.93
C ALA A 70 8.40 6.17 -5.16
N ARG A 71 9.71 6.40 -5.08
CA ARG A 71 10.52 6.86 -6.20
C ARG A 71 11.67 5.90 -6.47
N LYS A 72 12.04 5.77 -7.73
CA LYS A 72 13.20 5.00 -8.16
C LYS A 72 14.47 5.73 -7.73
N LYS A 73 15.39 5.04 -7.05
CA LYS A 73 16.56 5.70 -6.43
C LYS A 73 17.51 6.36 -7.42
N ASP A 74 17.73 5.75 -8.57
CA ASP A 74 18.70 6.21 -9.56
C ASP A 74 18.20 7.40 -10.39
N THR A 75 16.88 7.50 -10.62
CA THR A 75 16.30 8.51 -11.52
C THR A 75 15.37 9.50 -10.81
N GLY A 76 14.89 9.19 -9.61
CA GLY A 76 13.84 9.97 -8.94
C GLY A 76 12.45 9.78 -9.54
N GLU A 77 12.29 8.87 -10.52
CA GLU A 77 11.02 8.60 -11.19
C GLU A 77 9.95 8.17 -10.19
N PHE A 78 8.75 8.74 -10.31
CA PHE A 78 7.59 8.34 -9.51
C PHE A 78 7.13 6.94 -9.91
N LEU A 79 7.00 6.07 -8.92
CA LEU A 79 6.55 4.69 -9.12
C LEU A 79 5.17 4.41 -8.50
N GLY A 80 4.66 5.33 -7.67
CA GLY A 80 3.41 5.17 -6.96
C GLY A 80 3.56 5.45 -5.46
N TRP A 81 2.84 4.71 -4.63
CA TRP A 81 2.90 4.85 -3.19
C TRP A 81 2.77 3.50 -2.47
N PHE A 82 3.25 3.47 -1.24
CA PHE A 82 3.06 2.39 -0.28
C PHE A 82 2.33 2.89 0.95
N GLU A 83 1.58 1.98 1.56
CA GLU A 83 0.85 2.17 2.80
C GLU A 83 1.38 1.19 3.85
N LEU A 84 1.55 1.69 5.06
CA LEU A 84 1.67 0.91 6.28
C LEU A 84 1.08 1.78 7.41
N ARG A 85 -0.21 1.74 7.58
CA ARG A 85 -0.91 2.55 8.57
C ARG A 85 -1.39 1.69 9.73
N PRO A 86 -1.39 2.21 10.97
CA PRO A 86 -2.02 1.52 12.07
C PRO A 86 -3.52 1.36 11.82
N LEU A 87 -4.10 0.27 12.29
CA LEU A 87 -5.55 0.06 12.24
C LEU A 87 -6.29 0.86 13.32
N ASP A 88 -5.61 1.24 14.38
CA ASP A 88 -6.08 2.15 15.44
C ASP A 88 -5.00 3.22 15.66
N ASP A 89 -5.39 4.50 15.61
CA ASP A 89 -4.48 5.64 15.82
C ASP A 89 -3.84 5.70 17.23
N ARG A 90 -4.35 4.91 18.17
CA ARG A 90 -3.86 4.82 19.56
C ARG A 90 -3.04 3.58 19.85
N ASP A 91 -3.06 2.58 18.94
CA ASP A 91 -2.32 1.31 19.13
C ASP A 91 -1.59 0.91 17.85
N PRO A 92 -0.24 0.91 17.85
CA PRO A 92 0.55 0.51 16.70
C PRO A 92 0.59 -1.01 16.48
N ALA A 93 -0.02 -1.82 17.36
CA ALA A 93 0.14 -3.28 17.35
C ALA A 93 -0.30 -3.95 16.05
N ALA A 94 -1.29 -3.39 15.37
CA ALA A 94 -1.78 -3.90 14.08
C ALA A 94 -1.73 -2.81 13.00
N ALA A 95 -1.15 -3.15 11.86
CA ALA A 95 -1.03 -2.24 10.73
C ALA A 95 -1.50 -2.89 9.43
N GLU A 96 -2.03 -2.07 8.53
CA GLU A 96 -2.41 -2.46 7.18
C GLU A 96 -1.32 -2.07 6.19
N LEU A 97 -0.91 -3.03 5.37
CA LEU A 97 -0.01 -2.85 4.25
C LEU A 97 -0.82 -2.67 2.96
N GLY A 98 -0.49 -1.64 2.21
CA GLY A 98 -1.04 -1.40 0.87
C GLY A 98 0.01 -0.86 -0.08
N TYR A 99 -0.30 -0.88 -1.36
CA TYR A 99 0.53 -0.30 -2.42
C TYR A 99 -0.29 -0.05 -3.67
N ARG A 100 0.07 1.00 -4.39
CA ARG A 100 -0.46 1.31 -5.71
C ARG A 100 0.70 1.83 -6.57
N LEU A 101 1.04 1.10 -7.62
CA LEU A 101 2.16 1.43 -8.49
C LEU A 101 1.69 1.68 -9.92
N VAL A 102 2.38 2.58 -10.61
CA VAL A 102 2.19 2.81 -12.04
C VAL A 102 2.39 1.50 -12.81
N ARG A 103 1.63 1.31 -13.88
CA ARG A 103 1.65 0.09 -14.68
C ARG A 103 3.05 -0.26 -15.21
N ALA A 104 3.85 0.75 -15.57
CA ALA A 104 5.23 0.56 -16.02
C ALA A 104 6.16 -0.07 -14.95
N ALA A 105 5.79 0.00 -13.67
CA ALA A 105 6.53 -0.61 -12.56
C ALA A 105 6.13 -2.08 -12.28
N TRP A 106 5.03 -2.57 -12.88
CA TRP A 106 4.54 -3.91 -12.61
C TRP A 106 5.46 -4.99 -13.19
N GLY A 107 5.43 -6.17 -12.58
CA GLY A 107 6.23 -7.32 -13.00
C GLY A 107 7.74 -7.19 -12.74
N ARG A 108 8.20 -6.07 -12.19
CA ARG A 108 9.63 -5.78 -11.93
C ARG A 108 10.06 -6.03 -10.48
N GLY A 109 9.15 -6.49 -9.63
CA GLY A 109 9.44 -6.80 -8.23
C GLY A 109 9.42 -5.60 -7.27
N TYR A 110 9.13 -4.39 -7.72
CA TYR A 110 9.11 -3.20 -6.86
C TYR A 110 8.10 -3.30 -5.72
N ALA A 111 6.88 -3.78 -6.00
CA ALA A 111 5.86 -3.95 -4.95
C ALA A 111 6.32 -4.91 -3.85
N THR A 112 6.91 -6.04 -4.22
CA THR A 112 7.44 -7.03 -3.28
C THR A 112 8.61 -6.46 -2.48
N GLU A 113 9.52 -5.74 -3.13
CA GLU A 113 10.68 -5.12 -2.49
C GLU A 113 10.27 -4.08 -1.44
N GLY A 114 9.37 -3.16 -1.81
CA GLY A 114 8.86 -2.14 -0.89
C GLY A 114 8.03 -2.74 0.25
N ALA A 115 7.16 -3.72 -0.05
CA ALA A 115 6.36 -4.39 0.95
C ALA A 115 7.23 -5.11 2.00
N ARG A 116 8.25 -5.88 1.59
CA ARG A 116 9.19 -6.54 2.51
C ARG A 116 9.90 -5.54 3.41
N ALA A 117 10.42 -4.47 2.84
CA ALA A 117 11.15 -3.45 3.60
C ALA A 117 10.25 -2.73 4.61
N LEU A 118 8.99 -2.46 4.26
CA LEU A 118 8.01 -1.89 5.20
C LEU A 118 7.63 -2.87 6.30
N ILE A 119 7.44 -4.15 5.99
CA ILE A 119 7.16 -5.20 6.99
C ILE A 119 8.34 -5.32 7.96
N ASP A 120 9.57 -5.37 7.46
CA ASP A 120 10.77 -5.40 8.31
C ASP A 120 10.79 -4.20 9.25
N LYS A 121 10.60 -2.99 8.72
CA LYS A 121 10.56 -1.76 9.53
C LYS A 121 9.39 -1.75 10.52
N ALA A 122 8.23 -2.26 10.14
CA ALA A 122 7.06 -2.38 11.03
C ALA A 122 7.41 -3.18 12.29
N PHE A 123 8.03 -4.34 12.09
CA PHE A 123 8.34 -5.26 13.19
C PHE A 123 9.60 -4.89 13.99
N THR A 124 10.56 -4.18 13.38
CA THR A 124 11.79 -3.77 14.09
C THR A 124 11.65 -2.43 14.79
N ASP A 125 11.01 -1.44 14.15
CA ASP A 125 11.12 -0.04 14.56
C ASP A 125 9.80 0.58 15.03
N LEU A 126 8.65 0.11 14.55
CA LEU A 126 7.37 0.80 14.74
C LEU A 126 6.46 0.15 15.78
N GLY A 127 6.92 -0.89 16.48
CA GLY A 127 6.13 -1.55 17.52
C GLY A 127 4.98 -2.42 17.00
N VAL A 128 4.88 -2.61 15.69
CA VAL A 128 3.85 -3.45 15.08
C VAL A 128 4.07 -4.91 15.46
N ARG A 129 2.99 -5.62 15.74
CA ARG A 129 2.98 -7.07 16.05
C ARG A 129 2.30 -7.89 14.96
N ARG A 130 1.42 -7.28 14.19
CA ARG A 130 0.71 -7.92 13.09
C ARG A 130 0.56 -6.95 11.91
N VAL A 131 0.90 -7.43 10.73
CA VAL A 131 0.62 -6.74 9.45
C VAL A 131 -0.46 -7.51 8.72
N THR A 132 -1.48 -6.82 8.22
CA THR A 132 -2.51 -7.36 7.33
C THR A 132 -2.51 -6.62 5.99
N ALA A 133 -3.08 -7.24 4.97
CA ALA A 133 -3.29 -6.64 3.66
C ALA A 133 -4.54 -7.25 3.03
N ASN A 134 -5.33 -6.43 2.34
CA ASN A 134 -6.59 -6.83 1.73
C ASN A 134 -6.57 -6.54 0.23
N THR A 135 -7.26 -7.38 -0.54
CA THR A 135 -7.50 -7.14 -1.97
C THR A 135 -8.67 -7.98 -2.45
N MET A 136 -9.23 -7.61 -3.61
CA MET A 136 -10.21 -8.46 -4.28
C MET A 136 -9.65 -9.84 -4.58
N ALA A 137 -10.45 -10.89 -4.40
CA ALA A 137 -10.02 -12.29 -4.61
C ALA A 137 -9.46 -12.54 -6.03
N VAL A 138 -9.98 -11.81 -7.02
CA VAL A 138 -9.55 -11.88 -8.43
C VAL A 138 -8.27 -11.11 -8.74
N ASN A 139 -7.78 -10.27 -7.83
CA ASN A 139 -6.54 -9.52 -8.00
C ASN A 139 -5.31 -10.40 -7.72
N THR A 140 -5.05 -11.33 -8.64
CA THR A 140 -3.95 -12.30 -8.50
C THR A 140 -2.57 -11.64 -8.43
N GLY A 141 -2.40 -10.47 -9.06
CA GLY A 141 -1.15 -9.71 -9.00
C GLY A 141 -0.83 -9.25 -7.57
N SER A 142 -1.78 -8.62 -6.89
CA SER A 142 -1.63 -8.18 -5.50
C SER A 142 -1.44 -9.38 -4.54
N ARG A 143 -2.22 -10.45 -4.71
CA ARG A 143 -2.10 -11.66 -3.90
C ARG A 143 -0.69 -12.26 -3.96
N ARG A 144 -0.10 -12.36 -5.17
CA ARG A 144 1.29 -12.83 -5.36
C ARG A 144 2.32 -11.94 -4.67
N VAL A 145 2.10 -10.63 -4.66
CA VAL A 145 2.98 -9.70 -3.92
C VAL A 145 2.90 -9.96 -2.43
N MET A 146 1.69 -10.11 -1.87
CA MET A 146 1.47 -10.40 -0.45
C MET A 146 2.16 -11.71 -0.05
N GLU A 147 1.98 -12.78 -0.82
CA GLU A 147 2.61 -14.08 -0.60
C GLU A 147 4.14 -14.00 -0.66
N LYS A 148 4.69 -13.32 -1.67
CA LYS A 148 6.15 -13.11 -1.79
C LYS A 148 6.71 -12.22 -0.68
N ALA A 149 5.91 -11.31 -0.15
CA ALA A 149 6.29 -10.49 1.00
C ALA A 149 6.22 -11.26 2.34
N GLY A 150 5.70 -12.48 2.32
CA GLY A 150 5.67 -13.38 3.47
C GLY A 150 4.32 -13.43 4.20
N LEU A 151 3.29 -12.75 3.69
CA LEU A 151 1.95 -12.87 4.27
C LEU A 151 1.30 -14.19 3.83
N SER A 152 0.43 -14.71 4.69
CA SER A 152 -0.37 -15.91 4.41
C SER A 152 -1.85 -15.54 4.37
N LEU A 153 -2.61 -16.24 3.54
CA LEU A 153 -4.07 -16.06 3.46
C LEU A 153 -4.71 -16.38 4.82
N LEU A 154 -5.44 -15.42 5.37
CA LEU A 154 -6.17 -15.56 6.64
C LEU A 154 -7.63 -15.95 6.40
N ARG A 155 -8.29 -15.24 5.49
CA ARG A 155 -9.71 -15.47 5.17
C ARG A 155 -10.08 -14.92 3.79
N ALA A 156 -11.16 -15.47 3.25
CA ALA A 156 -11.92 -14.86 2.16
C ALA A 156 -13.28 -14.42 2.72
N TYR A 157 -13.79 -13.29 2.24
CA TYR A 157 -15.06 -12.74 2.70
C TYR A 157 -15.74 -11.95 1.57
N THR A 158 -17.01 -11.67 1.73
CA THR A 158 -17.77 -10.81 0.82
C THR A 158 -18.09 -9.50 1.50
N GLU A 159 -18.00 -8.40 0.76
CA GLU A 159 -18.46 -7.08 1.18
C GLU A 159 -19.59 -6.62 0.27
N ASP A 160 -20.55 -5.92 0.84
CA ASP A 160 -21.57 -5.23 0.06
C ASP A 160 -20.98 -3.95 -0.51
N TRP A 161 -20.61 -4.00 -1.79
CA TRP A 161 -20.13 -2.83 -2.50
C TRP A 161 -21.30 -1.91 -2.83
N PRO A 162 -21.28 -0.62 -2.41
CA PRO A 162 -22.32 0.34 -2.78
C PRO A 162 -22.48 0.47 -4.30
N GLU A 163 -21.35 0.38 -5.01
CA GLU A 163 -21.28 0.35 -6.46
C GLU A 163 -20.40 -0.83 -6.89
N PRO A 164 -20.98 -2.00 -7.18
CA PRO A 164 -20.22 -3.18 -7.60
C PRO A 164 -19.37 -2.91 -8.83
N ILE A 165 -18.14 -3.44 -8.81
CA ILE A 165 -17.21 -3.39 -9.94
C ILE A 165 -16.91 -4.81 -10.42
N GLU A 166 -16.36 -4.94 -11.63
CA GLU A 166 -15.99 -6.24 -12.20
C GLU A 166 -15.11 -7.05 -11.24
N GLY A 167 -15.54 -8.25 -10.90
CA GLY A 167 -14.83 -9.17 -10.01
C GLY A 167 -15.23 -9.04 -8.53
N SER A 168 -16.02 -8.02 -8.12
CA SER A 168 -16.49 -7.86 -6.73
C SER A 168 -17.38 -9.02 -6.28
N GLU A 169 -18.05 -9.70 -7.20
CA GLU A 169 -18.85 -10.89 -6.95
C GLU A 169 -18.04 -12.07 -6.40
N HIS A 170 -16.73 -12.07 -6.60
CA HIS A 170 -15.81 -13.10 -6.06
C HIS A 170 -15.30 -12.78 -4.66
N GLY A 171 -15.67 -11.64 -4.09
CA GLY A 171 -15.32 -11.21 -2.75
C GLY A 171 -13.88 -10.71 -2.60
N GLU A 172 -13.49 -10.59 -1.34
CA GLU A 172 -12.21 -10.09 -0.88
C GLU A 172 -11.40 -11.17 -0.19
N VAL A 173 -10.09 -10.98 -0.13
CA VAL A 173 -9.17 -11.81 0.64
C VAL A 173 -8.33 -10.95 1.58
N GLU A 174 -8.15 -11.44 2.79
CA GLU A 174 -7.25 -10.86 3.78
C GLU A 174 -6.04 -11.77 3.98
N TYR A 175 -4.87 -11.19 3.90
CA TYR A 175 -3.58 -11.80 4.19
C TYR A 175 -3.00 -11.20 5.46
N GLY A 176 -2.16 -11.96 6.16
CA GLY A 176 -1.51 -11.46 7.36
C GLY A 176 -0.19 -12.13 7.69
N LEU A 177 0.58 -11.44 8.53
CA LEU A 177 1.85 -11.92 9.07
C LEU A 177 2.01 -11.37 10.48
N THR A 178 2.31 -12.25 11.44
CA THR A 178 2.69 -11.85 12.79
C THR A 178 4.19 -11.65 12.91
N ARG A 179 4.60 -10.82 13.88
CA ARG A 179 6.02 -10.61 14.19
C ARG A 179 6.73 -11.93 14.56
N GLU A 180 6.06 -12.82 15.29
CA GLU A 180 6.59 -14.13 15.65
C GLU A 180 6.86 -14.99 14.42
N ALA A 181 5.88 -15.10 13.50
CA ALA A 181 6.05 -15.87 12.27
C ALA A 181 7.14 -15.27 11.37
N TRP A 182 7.28 -13.95 11.32
CA TRP A 182 8.35 -13.26 10.61
C TRP A 182 9.72 -13.57 11.21
N GLN A 183 9.86 -13.57 12.54
CA GLN A 183 11.11 -13.91 13.24
C GLN A 183 11.57 -15.35 12.95
N HIS A 184 10.65 -16.30 12.87
CA HIS A 184 10.98 -17.72 12.59
C HIS A 184 11.42 -18.00 11.14
N ARG A 185 11.25 -17.04 10.22
CA ARG A 185 11.64 -17.17 8.80
C ARG A 185 13.01 -16.55 8.50
N ARG A 186 13.65 -15.93 9.48
CA ARG A 186 14.97 -15.31 9.40
C ARG A 186 16.05 -16.22 9.97
#